data_f04bf865f76c367da6a8fc2a6e1c9c13
#
_entry.id   f04bf865f76c367da6a8fc2a6e1c9c13
#
_cell.length_a   1.000
_cell.length_b   1.000
_cell.length_c   1.000
_cell.angle_alpha   90.00
_cell.angle_beta   90.00
_cell.angle_gamma   90.00
#
_symmetry.space_group_name_H-M   'P 1'
#
loop_
_entity.id
_entity.type
_entity.pdbx_description
1 polymer ?
#
loop_
_entity_poly.entity_id
_entity_poly.type
_entity_poly.pdbx_seq_one_letter_code
_entity_poly.pdbx_strand_id
1 'polypeptide(L)'
;MLKILQARLQQYVNRELPDVQAGFRKGRGTRNQIANIHWIIGKAREFQKNTPFCFIDYAKAFDCLYHNELWKSLKDMGIPDHLTCLLRNLYAGQEATVRTGHGTTDWFQIEKGVRQGCMLSPCLFNLYAEYIMRNAGLEEAQAGIKIPGEI
;
A
#
# COMPACT_ATOMS: atom_id res chain seq x y z
N MET A 1 18.80 -10.67 -8.01
CA MET A 1 18.85 -9.28 -7.50
C MET A 1 17.54 -8.85 -6.86
N LEU A 2 16.38 -8.90 -7.54
CA LEU A 2 15.07 -8.45 -6.99
C LEU A 2 14.67 -9.15 -5.68
N LYS A 3 14.90 -10.46 -5.53
CA LYS A 3 14.62 -11.19 -4.28
C LYS A 3 15.40 -10.66 -3.08
N ILE A 4 16.65 -10.21 -3.29
CA ILE A 4 17.48 -9.64 -2.23
C ILE A 4 16.92 -8.27 -1.81
N LEU A 5 16.54 -7.43 -2.78
CA LEU A 5 15.91 -6.14 -2.50
C LEU A 5 14.57 -6.32 -1.79
N GLN A 6 13.76 -7.27 -2.23
CA GLN A 6 12.51 -7.61 -1.57
C GLN A 6 12.73 -8.04 -0.12
N ALA A 7 13.66 -8.95 0.14
CA ALA A 7 13.94 -9.44 1.50
C ALA A 7 14.39 -8.30 2.44
N ARG A 8 15.20 -7.36 1.93
CA ARG A 8 15.61 -6.17 2.67
C ARG A 8 14.44 -5.22 2.92
N LEU A 9 13.66 -4.92 1.89
CA LEU A 9 12.50 -4.03 1.99
C LEU A 9 11.43 -4.63 2.92
N GLN A 10 11.23 -5.95 2.91
CA GLN A 10 10.24 -6.64 3.73
C GLN A 10 10.44 -6.44 5.23
N GLN A 11 11.67 -6.25 5.69
CA GLN A 11 11.95 -5.96 7.11
C GLN A 11 11.33 -4.62 7.52
N TYR A 12 11.42 -3.61 6.66
CA TYR A 12 10.80 -2.31 6.89
C TYR A 12 9.28 -2.36 6.74
N VAL A 13 8.79 -3.06 5.70
CA VAL A 13 7.34 -3.29 5.53
C VAL A 13 6.73 -3.91 6.79
N ASN A 14 7.37 -4.91 7.38
CA ASN A 14 6.88 -5.56 8.59
C ASN A 14 6.89 -4.66 9.83
N ARG A 15 7.80 -3.68 9.87
CA ARG A 15 7.90 -2.73 10.97
C ARG A 15 6.93 -1.55 10.82
N GLU A 16 6.79 -1.04 9.59
CA GLU A 16 6.04 0.18 9.32
C GLU A 16 4.55 -0.07 9.11
N LEU A 17 4.17 -1.24 8.62
CA LEU A 17 2.75 -1.52 8.40
C LEU A 17 2.07 -1.97 9.70
N PRO A 18 0.94 -1.35 10.08
CA PRO A 18 0.17 -1.76 11.25
C PRO A 18 -0.40 -3.17 11.07
N ASP A 19 -0.76 -3.79 12.18
CA ASP A 19 -1.31 -5.15 12.16
C ASP A 19 -2.64 -5.28 11.45
N VAL A 20 -3.41 -4.22 11.37
CA VAL A 20 -4.69 -4.16 10.66
C VAL A 20 -4.52 -4.23 9.13
N GLN A 21 -3.34 -3.82 8.61
CA GLN A 21 -3.07 -3.90 7.18
C GLN A 21 -2.92 -5.37 6.74
N ALA A 22 -3.77 -5.81 5.83
CA ALA A 22 -3.82 -7.20 5.37
C ALA A 22 -3.42 -7.41 3.90
N GLY A 23 -3.48 -6.37 3.08
CA GLY A 23 -3.19 -6.44 1.65
C GLY A 23 -1.77 -6.92 1.38
N PHE A 24 -1.61 -7.94 0.53
CA PHE A 24 -0.32 -8.50 0.13
C PHE A 24 0.58 -8.96 1.30
N ARG A 25 0.01 -9.29 2.46
CA ARG A 25 0.74 -9.84 3.60
C ARG A 25 0.54 -11.34 3.72
N LYS A 26 1.63 -12.08 3.99
CA LYS A 26 1.59 -13.53 4.18
C LYS A 26 0.71 -13.88 5.38
N GLY A 27 -0.18 -14.86 5.20
CA GLY A 27 -1.09 -15.34 6.25
C GLY A 27 -2.31 -14.44 6.48
N ARG A 28 -2.46 -13.35 5.73
CA ARG A 28 -3.60 -12.45 5.77
C ARG A 28 -4.41 -12.58 4.49
N GLY A 29 -5.72 -12.77 4.61
CA GLY A 29 -6.61 -12.96 3.45
C GLY A 29 -7.90 -12.18 3.59
N THR A 30 -8.60 -11.97 2.48
CA THR A 30 -9.90 -11.29 2.41
C THR A 30 -10.94 -11.90 3.35
N ARG A 31 -10.93 -13.23 3.52
CA ARG A 31 -11.85 -13.92 4.43
C ARG A 31 -11.73 -13.42 5.87
N ASN A 32 -10.50 -13.20 6.35
CA ASN A 32 -10.26 -12.69 7.69
C ASN A 32 -10.74 -11.24 7.83
N GLN A 33 -10.56 -10.42 6.79
CA GLN A 33 -11.02 -9.04 6.81
C GLN A 33 -12.55 -8.94 6.77
N ILE A 34 -13.22 -9.80 6.02
CA ILE A 34 -14.68 -9.91 6.04
C ILE A 34 -15.16 -10.30 7.45
N ALA A 35 -14.51 -11.28 8.09
CA ALA A 35 -14.84 -11.68 9.45
C ALA A 35 -14.67 -10.52 10.44
N ASN A 36 -13.60 -9.72 10.32
CA ASN A 36 -13.37 -8.54 11.15
C ASN A 36 -14.49 -7.50 10.99
N ILE A 37 -14.92 -7.23 9.74
CA ILE A 37 -16.02 -6.29 9.49
C ILE A 37 -17.32 -6.82 10.09
N HIS A 38 -17.61 -8.11 9.92
CA HIS A 38 -18.80 -8.73 10.55
C HIS A 38 -18.75 -8.63 12.06
N TRP A 39 -17.57 -8.83 12.66
CA TRP A 39 -17.41 -8.69 14.11
C TRP A 39 -17.65 -7.24 14.57
N ILE A 40 -17.12 -6.24 13.87
CA ILE A 40 -17.35 -4.82 14.18
C ILE A 40 -18.83 -4.47 14.07
N ILE A 41 -19.52 -4.92 13.01
CA ILE A 41 -20.97 -4.71 12.84
C ILE A 41 -21.74 -5.37 13.99
N GLY A 42 -21.38 -6.59 14.37
CA GLY A 42 -21.99 -7.29 15.50
C GLY A 42 -21.84 -6.51 16.80
N LYS A 43 -20.63 -6.02 17.08
CA LYS A 43 -20.36 -5.19 18.27
C LYS A 43 -21.11 -3.85 18.23
N ALA A 44 -21.15 -3.19 17.08
CA ALA A 44 -21.90 -1.95 16.93
C ALA A 44 -23.39 -2.14 17.27
N ARG A 45 -23.98 -3.24 16.84
CA ARG A 45 -25.39 -3.60 17.17
C ARG A 45 -25.57 -3.92 18.66
N GLU A 46 -24.66 -4.71 19.24
CA GLU A 46 -24.68 -5.07 20.66
C GLU A 46 -24.66 -3.82 21.56
N PHE A 47 -23.80 -2.85 21.23
CA PHE A 47 -23.66 -1.61 21.99
C PHE A 47 -24.58 -0.48 21.51
N GLN A 48 -25.47 -0.73 20.54
CA GLN A 48 -26.38 0.26 19.94
C GLN A 48 -25.65 1.52 19.47
N LYS A 49 -24.44 1.34 18.89
CA LYS A 49 -23.59 2.41 18.36
C LYS A 49 -23.70 2.47 16.85
N ASN A 50 -23.95 3.66 16.32
CA ASN A 50 -23.81 3.90 14.88
C ASN A 50 -22.33 3.99 14.53
N THR A 51 -21.85 3.08 13.68
CA THR A 51 -20.46 3.06 13.19
C THR A 51 -20.48 3.32 11.70
N PRO A 52 -20.05 4.49 11.24
CA PRO A 52 -19.94 4.75 9.81
C PRO A 52 -18.77 3.96 9.20
N PHE A 53 -18.98 3.43 8.01
CA PHE A 53 -17.92 2.80 7.19
C PHE A 53 -17.63 3.68 5.99
N CYS A 54 -16.36 3.92 5.74
CA CYS A 54 -15.89 4.55 4.52
C CYS A 54 -15.05 3.53 3.74
N PHE A 55 -15.42 3.27 2.49
CA PHE A 55 -14.69 2.39 1.58
C PHE A 55 -13.95 3.24 0.56
N ILE A 56 -12.62 3.08 0.52
CA ILE A 56 -11.75 3.78 -0.42
C ILE A 56 -11.25 2.77 -1.44
N ASP A 57 -11.64 2.95 -2.69
CA ASP A 57 -11.17 2.13 -3.82
C ASP A 57 -10.21 2.95 -4.68
N TYR A 58 -9.00 2.42 -4.90
CA TYR A 58 -7.99 3.08 -5.72
C TYR A 58 -8.22 2.75 -7.20
N ALA A 59 -8.60 3.73 -7.98
CA ALA A 59 -8.61 3.59 -9.43
C ALA A 59 -7.18 3.34 -9.93
N LYS A 60 -6.92 2.15 -10.50
CA LYS A 60 -5.60 1.74 -11.02
C LYS A 60 -4.48 1.85 -9.98
N ALA A 61 -4.66 1.23 -8.82
CA ALA A 61 -3.79 1.30 -7.65
C ALA A 61 -2.27 1.27 -7.96
N PHE A 62 -1.81 0.33 -8.79
CA PHE A 62 -0.39 0.20 -9.13
C PHE A 62 0.08 1.21 -10.18
N ASP A 63 -0.82 1.73 -11.01
CA ASP A 63 -0.47 2.64 -12.10
C ASP A 63 -0.46 4.11 -11.64
N CYS A 64 -1.05 4.41 -10.48
CA CYS A 64 -1.21 5.78 -9.98
C CYS A 64 -0.08 6.29 -9.10
N LEU A 65 0.92 5.46 -8.76
CA LEU A 65 2.02 5.88 -7.89
C LEU A 65 3.00 6.78 -8.65
N TYR A 66 3.02 8.07 -8.32
CA TYR A 66 4.04 8.96 -8.84
C TYR A 66 5.39 8.63 -8.20
N HIS A 67 6.42 8.41 -9.02
CA HIS A 67 7.73 7.97 -8.55
C HIS A 67 8.34 8.95 -7.54
N ASN A 68 8.22 10.26 -7.76
CA ASN A 68 8.76 11.26 -6.84
C ASN A 68 8.10 11.19 -5.45
N GLU A 69 6.78 11.05 -5.41
CA GLU A 69 6.04 10.91 -4.16
C GLU A 69 6.34 9.57 -3.47
N LEU A 70 6.53 8.51 -4.24
CA LEU A 70 6.93 7.21 -3.71
C LEU A 70 8.29 7.29 -3.02
N TRP A 71 9.30 7.92 -3.65
CA TRP A 71 10.62 8.04 -3.04
C TRP A 71 10.62 8.91 -1.79
N LYS A 72 9.81 9.97 -1.79
CA LYS A 72 9.60 10.82 -0.62
C LYS A 72 8.95 10.02 0.51
N SER A 73 7.86 9.30 0.24
CA SER A 73 7.17 8.51 1.26
C SER A 73 8.08 7.44 1.89
N LEU A 74 8.89 6.75 1.08
CA LEU A 74 9.84 5.77 1.60
C LEU A 74 10.88 6.41 2.55
N LYS A 75 11.38 7.59 2.21
CA LYS A 75 12.32 8.34 3.05
C LYS A 75 11.67 8.78 4.36
N ASP A 76 10.47 9.37 4.28
CA ASP A 76 9.71 9.85 5.44
C ASP A 76 9.32 8.69 6.39
N MET A 77 9.13 7.48 5.86
CA MET A 77 8.91 6.26 6.62
C MET A 77 10.20 5.60 7.13
N GLY A 78 11.35 6.26 7.02
CA GLY A 78 12.62 5.77 7.57
C GLY A 78 13.26 4.61 6.80
N ILE A 79 12.92 4.43 5.52
CA ILE A 79 13.64 3.49 4.64
C ILE A 79 15.02 4.09 4.34
N PRO A 80 16.13 3.35 4.54
CA PRO A 80 17.47 3.88 4.35
C PRO A 80 17.72 4.41 2.94
N ASP A 81 18.44 5.53 2.85
CA ASP A 81 18.73 6.21 1.58
C ASP A 81 19.38 5.30 0.54
N HIS A 82 20.30 4.40 0.98
CA HIS A 82 20.95 3.47 0.05
C HIS A 82 19.96 2.48 -0.60
N LEU A 83 18.94 2.03 0.16
CA LEU A 83 17.91 1.13 -0.37
C LEU A 83 16.94 1.89 -1.29
N THR A 84 16.52 3.09 -0.89
CA THR A 84 15.69 3.96 -1.71
C THR A 84 16.40 4.34 -3.01
N CYS A 85 17.70 4.63 -2.97
CA CYS A 85 18.49 4.90 -4.15
C CYS A 85 18.54 3.71 -5.12
N LEU A 86 18.77 2.49 -4.62
CA LEU A 86 18.73 1.28 -5.44
C LEU A 86 17.36 1.05 -6.10
N LEU A 87 16.29 1.28 -5.36
CA LEU A 87 14.92 1.19 -5.90
C LEU A 87 14.68 2.27 -6.96
N ARG A 88 15.08 3.51 -6.69
CA ARG A 88 14.96 4.62 -7.63
C ARG A 88 15.72 4.33 -8.93
N ASN A 89 16.94 3.81 -8.86
CA ASN A 89 17.73 3.45 -10.03
C ASN A 89 17.08 2.30 -10.83
N LEU A 90 16.37 1.40 -10.18
CA LEU A 90 15.62 0.34 -10.86
C LEU A 90 14.47 0.88 -11.72
N TYR A 91 13.88 2.01 -11.31
CA TYR A 91 12.77 2.68 -12.02
C TYR A 91 13.22 3.83 -12.92
N ALA A 92 14.46 4.28 -12.81
CA ALA A 92 15.00 5.39 -13.61
C ALA A 92 15.12 5.00 -15.09
N GLY A 93 14.72 5.92 -15.97
CA GLY A 93 14.85 5.76 -17.42
C GLY A 93 14.08 4.58 -18.01
N GLN A 94 12.98 4.17 -17.35
CA GLN A 94 12.14 3.12 -17.91
C GLN A 94 11.33 3.65 -19.07
N GLU A 95 11.38 2.91 -20.17
CA GLU A 95 10.59 3.17 -21.36
C GLU A 95 9.69 1.99 -21.69
N ALA A 96 8.60 2.28 -22.35
CA ALA A 96 7.67 1.26 -22.83
C ALA A 96 7.22 1.55 -24.26
N THR A 97 6.79 0.50 -24.93
CA THR A 97 6.09 0.56 -26.20
C THR A 97 4.94 -0.41 -26.16
N VAL A 98 3.87 -0.11 -26.86
CA VAL A 98 2.66 -0.95 -26.92
C VAL A 98 2.54 -1.56 -28.31
N ARG A 99 2.40 -2.89 -28.33
CA ARG A 99 2.12 -3.62 -29.58
C ARG A 99 0.61 -3.70 -29.78
N THR A 100 0.17 -3.18 -30.90
CA THR A 100 -1.23 -3.22 -31.32
C THR A 100 -1.39 -4.09 -32.59
N GLY A 101 -2.65 -4.35 -32.99
CA GLY A 101 -2.93 -5.02 -34.28
C GLY A 101 -2.44 -4.24 -35.51
N HIS A 102 -2.16 -2.95 -35.39
CA HIS A 102 -1.72 -2.04 -36.46
C HIS A 102 -0.21 -1.72 -36.41
N GLY A 103 0.52 -2.32 -35.47
CA GLY A 103 1.96 -2.07 -35.31
C GLY A 103 2.35 -1.79 -33.85
N THR A 104 3.53 -1.21 -33.70
CA THR A 104 4.10 -0.86 -32.37
C THR A 104 4.13 0.67 -32.26
N THR A 105 3.77 1.19 -31.09
CA THR A 105 3.86 2.63 -30.81
C THR A 105 5.32 3.07 -30.73
N ASP A 106 5.57 4.37 -30.78
CA ASP A 106 6.86 4.93 -30.37
C ASP A 106 7.14 4.64 -28.89
N TRP A 107 8.42 4.68 -28.53
CA TRP A 107 8.85 4.54 -27.16
C TRP A 107 8.45 5.76 -26.33
N PHE A 108 7.92 5.52 -25.13
CA PHE A 108 7.57 6.59 -24.19
C PHE A 108 8.13 6.31 -22.81
N GLN A 109 8.44 7.36 -22.08
CA GLN A 109 8.96 7.30 -20.72
C GLN A 109 7.88 6.90 -19.72
N ILE A 110 8.25 6.08 -18.72
CA ILE A 110 7.37 5.71 -17.62
C ILE A 110 7.77 6.54 -16.40
N GLU A 111 6.92 7.48 -16.03
CA GLU A 111 7.14 8.40 -14.90
C GLU A 111 6.35 8.04 -13.64
N LYS A 112 5.42 7.12 -13.75
CA LYS A 112 4.53 6.68 -12.66
C LYS A 112 4.20 5.20 -12.75
N GLY A 113 3.71 4.68 -11.64
CA GLY A 113 3.29 3.29 -11.50
C GLY A 113 4.40 2.35 -11.03
N VAL A 114 3.98 1.22 -10.51
CA VAL A 114 4.84 0.09 -10.17
C VAL A 114 4.49 -1.11 -11.04
N ARG A 115 5.48 -1.89 -11.41
CA ARG A 115 5.31 -2.99 -12.38
C ARG A 115 4.35 -4.06 -11.86
N GLN A 116 3.27 -4.32 -12.57
CA GLN A 116 2.40 -5.45 -12.28
C GLN A 116 3.18 -6.77 -12.47
N GLY A 117 2.99 -7.70 -11.54
CA GLY A 117 3.73 -8.97 -11.51
C GLY A 117 5.15 -8.89 -10.93
N CYS A 118 5.67 -7.72 -10.61
CA CYS A 118 6.95 -7.58 -9.91
C CYS A 118 6.77 -7.84 -8.41
N MET A 119 7.65 -8.62 -7.83
CA MET A 119 7.62 -8.96 -6.40
C MET A 119 7.83 -7.78 -5.46
N LEU A 120 8.41 -6.67 -5.94
CA LEU A 120 8.60 -5.44 -5.16
C LEU A 120 7.34 -4.58 -5.11
N SER A 121 6.50 -4.64 -6.14
CA SER A 121 5.37 -3.72 -6.31
C SER A 121 4.37 -3.77 -5.16
N PRO A 122 3.98 -4.94 -4.62
CA PRO A 122 3.12 -4.99 -3.44
C PRO A 122 3.72 -4.32 -2.20
N CYS A 123 5.03 -4.49 -1.98
CA CYS A 123 5.72 -3.85 -0.86
C CYS A 123 5.74 -2.32 -1.00
N LEU A 124 6.07 -1.83 -2.19
CA LEU A 124 6.11 -0.40 -2.49
C LEU A 124 4.73 0.23 -2.38
N PHE A 125 3.71 -0.43 -2.93
CA PHE A 125 2.34 0.04 -2.83
C PHE A 125 1.86 0.10 -1.39
N ASN A 126 2.09 -0.94 -0.59
CA ASN A 126 1.69 -0.97 0.81
C ASN A 126 2.32 0.16 1.63
N LEU A 127 3.62 0.41 1.47
CA LEU A 127 4.30 1.52 2.14
C LEU A 127 3.74 2.88 1.70
N TYR A 128 3.53 3.07 0.40
CA TYR A 128 2.95 4.29 -0.13
C TYR A 128 1.52 4.54 0.37
N ALA A 129 0.67 3.51 0.31
CA ALA A 129 -0.71 3.60 0.79
C ALA A 129 -0.76 3.90 2.29
N GLU A 130 0.08 3.25 3.09
CA GLU A 130 0.19 3.51 4.53
C GLU A 130 0.63 4.95 4.81
N TYR A 131 1.62 5.46 4.07
CA TYR A 131 2.05 6.85 4.18
C TYR A 131 0.91 7.83 3.91
N ILE A 132 0.12 7.59 2.85
CA ILE A 132 -1.05 8.43 2.53
C ILE A 132 -2.07 8.37 3.66
N MET A 133 -2.39 7.18 4.17
CA MET A 133 -3.39 7.01 5.23
C MET A 133 -2.97 7.72 6.52
N ARG A 134 -1.70 7.63 6.92
CA ARG A 134 -1.16 8.37 8.08
C ARG A 134 -1.28 9.89 7.92
N ASN A 135 -1.07 10.39 6.70
CA ASN A 135 -1.13 11.83 6.42
C ASN A 135 -2.54 12.34 6.08
N ALA A 136 -3.53 11.45 5.98
CA ALA A 136 -4.91 11.83 5.70
C ALA A 136 -5.67 12.37 6.93
N GLY A 137 -5.04 12.42 8.12
CA GLY A 137 -5.67 12.94 9.35
C GLY A 137 -6.84 12.10 9.87
N LEU A 138 -6.96 10.86 9.42
CA LEU A 138 -8.08 9.98 9.80
C LEU A 138 -8.00 9.49 11.25
N GLU A 139 -6.83 9.57 11.88
CA GLU A 139 -6.60 9.14 13.26
C GLU A 139 -7.22 10.09 14.29
N GLU A 140 -7.49 11.33 13.94
CA GLU A 140 -8.11 12.34 14.82
C GLU A 140 -9.62 12.12 15.00
N ALA A 141 -10.24 11.33 14.15
CA ALA A 141 -11.64 10.98 14.32
C ALA A 141 -11.80 10.03 15.51
N GLN A 142 -12.28 10.53 16.66
CA GLN A 142 -12.68 9.73 17.83
C GLN A 142 -13.91 8.83 17.54
N ALA A 143 -14.06 8.38 16.29
CA ALA A 143 -15.12 7.55 15.79
C ALA A 143 -14.73 6.08 15.93
N GLY A 144 -14.88 5.53 17.09
CA GLY A 144 -14.65 4.11 17.35
C GLY A 144 -15.56 3.58 18.44
N ILE A 145 -15.78 2.26 18.44
CA ILE A 145 -16.45 1.57 19.55
C ILE A 145 -15.38 1.31 20.61
N LYS A 146 -15.47 2.01 21.76
CA LYS A 146 -14.65 1.67 22.92
C LYS A 146 -15.31 0.49 23.62
N ILE A 147 -14.63 -0.65 23.68
CA ILE A 147 -15.07 -1.85 24.39
C ILE A 147 -14.54 -1.74 25.82
N PRO A 148 -15.39 -1.68 26.85
CA PRO A 148 -14.92 -1.67 28.22
C PRO A 148 -14.17 -2.98 28.53
N GLY A 149 -12.91 -2.88 29.00
CA GLY A 149 -12.12 -4.03 29.44
C GLY A 149 -11.01 -4.52 28.49
N GLU A 150 -10.82 -3.94 27.32
CA GLU A 150 -9.57 -4.12 26.54
C GLU A 150 -8.61 -2.97 26.86
N ILE A 151 -7.49 -3.31 27.52
CA ILE A 151 -6.33 -2.44 27.80
C ILE A 151 -5.35 -2.58 26.66
#